data_771ae3d0c84dfaadb2d4966ce1fe3c19
#
_entry.id   771ae3d0c84dfaadb2d4966ce1fe3c19
#
_cell.length_a   1.000
_cell.length_b   1.000
_cell.length_c   1.000
_cell.angle_alpha   90.00
_cell.angle_beta   90.00
_cell.angle_gamma   90.00
#
_symmetry.space_group_name_H-M   'P 1'
#
loop_
_entity.id
_entity.type
_entity.pdbx_description
1 polymer ?
#
loop_
_entity_poly.entity_id
_entity_poly.type
_entity_poly.pdbx_seq_one_letter_code
_entity_poly.pdbx_strand_id
1 'polypeptide(L)'
;LIIRIACLLLCSVLMELMLPKIISESNLAVRLQAPSMQHFFGTDAFGRDVFVRTIVAAKLSILSTIVIVVVAGGFGIFVGMISGYMSGLLDEVLMAICDLFLAFPQMLIAIAIAGILGGGLHNAMIALAISDWMLFARLARSATLKEKSELYVTAAKFAGLSDIEILLRHILPNIRNVMIVTLTLNFANMLLSLAGLSFLGI
;
A
#
# COMPACT_ATOMS: atom_id res chain seq x y z
N LEU A 1 10.63 7.97 -9.23
CA LEU A 1 10.24 7.27 -8.01
C LEU A 1 10.78 5.85 -7.99
N ILE A 2 10.45 5.00 -8.98
CA ILE A 2 10.84 3.58 -9.07
C ILE A 2 12.35 3.39 -8.91
N ILE A 3 13.16 4.16 -9.63
CA ILE A 3 14.64 4.07 -9.57
C ILE A 3 15.14 4.38 -8.15
N ARG A 4 14.57 5.40 -7.47
CA ARG A 4 14.97 5.75 -6.10
C ARG A 4 14.59 4.65 -5.09
N ILE A 5 13.40 4.07 -5.22
CA ILE A 5 12.97 2.94 -4.39
C ILE A 5 13.87 1.72 -4.64
N ALA A 6 14.17 1.40 -5.89
CA ALA A 6 15.07 0.30 -6.24
C ALA A 6 16.48 0.52 -5.68
N CYS A 7 17.02 1.73 -5.74
CA CYS A 7 18.32 2.08 -5.15
C CYS A 7 18.30 1.87 -3.62
N LEU A 8 17.26 2.33 -2.91
CA LEU A 8 17.15 2.15 -1.46
C LEU A 8 17.05 0.68 -1.08
N LEU A 9 16.26 -0.11 -1.82
CA LEU A 9 16.14 -1.56 -1.59
C LEU A 9 17.49 -2.26 -1.86
N LEU A 10 18.19 -1.90 -2.92
CA LEU A 10 19.50 -2.46 -3.24
C LEU A 10 20.52 -2.12 -2.15
N CYS A 11 20.58 -0.86 -1.71
CA CYS A 11 21.45 -0.42 -0.62
C CYS A 11 21.16 -1.18 0.69
N SER A 12 19.87 -1.39 1.02
CA SER A 12 19.51 -2.11 2.25
C SER A 12 19.91 -3.59 2.20
N VAL A 13 19.72 -4.25 1.05
CA VAL A 13 20.14 -5.64 0.85
C VAL A 13 21.68 -5.78 0.91
N LEU A 14 22.41 -4.87 0.27
CA LEU A 14 23.87 -4.86 0.31
C LEU A 14 24.37 -4.63 1.75
N MET A 15 23.77 -3.72 2.51
CA MET A 15 24.14 -3.52 3.92
C MET A 15 23.86 -4.75 4.79
N GLU A 16 22.73 -5.42 4.63
CA GLU A 16 22.44 -6.67 5.35
C GLU A 16 23.47 -7.77 5.05
N LEU A 17 23.90 -7.87 3.79
CA LEU A 17 24.88 -8.89 3.36
C LEU A 17 26.31 -8.58 3.81
N MET A 18 26.70 -7.28 3.78
CA MET A 18 28.09 -6.87 4.05
C MET A 18 28.34 -6.60 5.55
N LEU A 19 27.33 -6.19 6.31
CA LEU A 19 27.48 -5.73 7.70
C LEU A 19 26.51 -6.41 8.69
N PRO A 20 26.31 -7.73 8.63
CA PRO A 20 25.33 -8.40 9.49
C PRO A 20 25.61 -8.22 10.99
N LYS A 21 26.89 -8.13 11.39
CA LYS A 21 27.30 -7.89 12.78
C LYS A 21 26.97 -6.49 13.27
N ILE A 22 27.18 -5.46 12.45
CA ILE A 22 26.92 -4.05 12.81
C ILE A 22 25.41 -3.80 13.02
N ILE A 23 24.55 -4.56 12.36
CA ILE A 23 23.10 -4.43 12.46
C ILE A 23 22.58 -4.99 13.80
N SER A 24 23.15 -6.09 14.28
CA SER A 24 22.64 -6.85 15.44
C SER A 24 23.40 -6.63 16.74
N GLU A 25 24.68 -6.28 16.68
CA GLU A 25 25.50 -6.12 17.87
C GLU A 25 25.22 -4.77 18.56
N SER A 26 24.96 -4.82 19.86
CA SER A 26 24.93 -3.64 20.72
C SER A 26 26.30 -3.43 21.38
N ASN A 27 26.82 -2.22 21.30
CA ASN A 27 28.09 -1.85 21.95
C ASN A 27 27.86 -0.65 22.86
N LEU A 28 27.62 -0.94 24.15
CA LEU A 28 27.32 0.09 25.14
C LEU A 28 28.46 1.10 25.34
N ALA A 29 29.70 0.78 24.96
CA ALA A 29 30.83 1.69 25.07
C ALA A 29 30.69 2.91 24.10
N VAL A 30 29.96 2.76 23.02
CA VAL A 30 29.75 3.82 22.02
C VAL A 30 28.29 4.33 21.99
N ARG A 31 27.56 4.18 23.11
CA ARG A 31 26.16 4.62 23.18
C ARG A 31 26.02 6.15 23.10
N LEU A 32 24.96 6.63 22.46
CA LEU A 32 24.58 8.02 22.35
C LEU A 32 25.70 8.94 21.82
N GLN A 33 26.56 8.41 20.94
CA GLN A 33 27.57 9.24 20.28
C GLN A 33 26.92 10.14 19.23
N ALA A 34 27.44 11.36 19.14
CA ALA A 34 27.05 12.31 18.11
C ALA A 34 27.47 11.83 16.71
N PRO A 35 26.83 12.34 15.64
CA PRO A 35 27.22 12.07 14.27
C PRO A 35 28.73 12.26 14.04
N SER A 36 29.36 11.29 13.36
CA SER A 36 30.78 11.27 13.07
C SER A 36 31.06 10.55 11.74
N MET A 37 32.31 10.56 11.27
CA MET A 37 32.71 9.81 10.06
C MET A 37 32.61 8.29 10.25
N GLN A 38 32.59 7.79 11.49
CA GLN A 38 32.40 6.36 11.82
C GLN A 38 30.93 6.01 12.00
N HIS A 39 30.11 6.94 12.47
CA HIS A 39 28.66 6.79 12.68
C HIS A 39 27.94 8.01 12.13
N PHE A 40 27.55 7.97 10.85
CA PHE A 40 27.00 9.15 10.14
C PHE A 40 25.81 9.79 10.85
N PHE A 41 24.93 9.03 11.46
CA PHE A 41 23.78 9.53 12.25
C PHE A 41 23.97 9.30 13.75
N GLY A 42 25.21 9.04 14.19
CA GLY A 42 25.51 8.70 15.56
C GLY A 42 25.01 7.31 15.95
N THR A 43 24.95 7.08 17.27
CA THR A 43 24.54 5.78 17.85
C THR A 43 23.35 5.94 18.78
N ASP A 44 22.52 4.89 18.88
CA ASP A 44 21.36 4.86 19.76
C ASP A 44 21.75 4.55 21.24
N ALA A 45 20.75 4.42 22.12
CA ALA A 45 20.93 4.10 23.54
C ALA A 45 21.60 2.74 23.77
N PHE A 46 21.62 1.86 22.77
CA PHE A 46 22.26 0.55 22.80
C PHE A 46 23.63 0.54 22.09
N GLY A 47 24.09 1.70 21.61
CA GLY A 47 25.36 1.83 20.87
C GLY A 47 25.30 1.25 19.44
N ARG A 48 24.12 1.13 18.86
CA ARG A 48 23.92 0.62 17.49
C ARG A 48 23.93 1.81 16.52
N ASP A 49 24.50 1.63 15.32
CA ASP A 49 24.57 2.66 14.28
C ASP A 49 23.17 3.02 13.75
N VAL A 50 22.76 4.28 13.92
CA VAL A 50 21.44 4.76 13.52
C VAL A 50 21.29 4.80 12.00
N PHE A 51 22.36 5.16 11.26
CA PHE A 51 22.31 5.21 9.78
C PHE A 51 22.08 3.82 9.17
N VAL A 52 22.88 2.84 9.58
CA VAL A 52 22.76 1.46 9.11
C VAL A 52 21.35 0.91 9.42
N ARG A 53 20.86 1.12 10.63
CA ARG A 53 19.52 0.70 11.04
C ARG A 53 18.42 1.35 10.22
N THR A 54 18.56 2.63 9.90
CA THR A 54 17.57 3.37 9.08
C THR A 54 17.49 2.78 7.68
N ILE A 55 18.62 2.48 7.05
CA ILE A 55 18.66 1.89 5.71
C ILE A 55 18.04 0.49 5.70
N VAL A 56 18.35 -0.33 6.69
CA VAL A 56 17.79 -1.70 6.79
C VAL A 56 16.28 -1.66 7.08
N ALA A 57 15.83 -0.78 7.99
CA ALA A 57 14.42 -0.60 8.29
C ALA A 57 13.62 -0.10 7.08
N ALA A 58 14.22 0.71 6.20
CA ALA A 58 13.57 1.19 4.99
C ALA A 58 13.10 0.03 4.07
N LYS A 59 13.87 -1.06 3.95
CA LYS A 59 13.49 -2.25 3.20
C LYS A 59 12.18 -2.84 3.71
N LEU A 60 12.07 -3.05 5.02
CA LEU A 60 10.88 -3.64 5.64
C LEU A 60 9.67 -2.73 5.43
N SER A 61 9.81 -1.43 5.66
CA SER A 61 8.73 -0.45 5.48
C SER A 61 8.26 -0.38 4.02
N ILE A 62 9.19 -0.33 3.06
CA ILE A 62 8.87 -0.26 1.62
C ILE A 62 8.15 -1.54 1.17
N LEU A 63 8.68 -2.72 1.51
CA LEU A 63 8.08 -4.00 1.11
C LEU A 63 6.70 -4.19 1.72
N SER A 64 6.54 -3.88 3.02
CA SER A 64 5.24 -3.94 3.70
C SER A 64 4.23 -3.01 3.04
N THR A 65 4.63 -1.78 2.72
CA THR A 65 3.75 -0.82 2.04
C THR A 65 3.36 -1.28 0.63
N ILE A 66 4.29 -1.86 -0.14
CA ILE A 66 3.97 -2.45 -1.44
C ILE A 66 2.89 -3.53 -1.30
N VAL A 67 3.05 -4.43 -0.33
CA VAL A 67 2.06 -5.50 -0.08
C VAL A 67 0.69 -4.91 0.28
N ILE A 68 0.63 -3.92 1.18
CA ILE A 68 -0.61 -3.25 1.56
C ILE A 68 -1.30 -2.65 0.32
N VAL A 69 -0.58 -1.86 -0.47
CA VAL A 69 -1.13 -1.16 -1.64
C VAL A 69 -1.57 -2.13 -2.74
N VAL A 70 -0.81 -3.21 -2.98
CA VAL A 70 -1.17 -4.23 -3.97
C VAL A 70 -2.42 -5.01 -3.54
N VAL A 71 -2.52 -5.40 -2.27
CA VAL A 71 -3.67 -6.13 -1.76
C VAL A 71 -4.91 -5.24 -1.73
N ALA A 72 -4.83 -4.06 -1.11
CA ALA A 72 -5.94 -3.12 -1.02
C ALA A 72 -6.37 -2.62 -2.42
N GLY A 73 -5.41 -2.23 -3.25
CA GLY A 73 -5.66 -1.75 -4.60
C GLY A 73 -6.21 -2.84 -5.51
N GLY A 74 -5.62 -4.04 -5.49
CA GLY A 74 -6.10 -5.17 -6.29
C GLY A 74 -7.54 -5.56 -5.94
N PHE A 75 -7.83 -5.72 -4.65
CA PHE A 75 -9.19 -6.01 -4.17
C PHE A 75 -10.17 -4.87 -4.49
N GLY A 76 -9.78 -3.62 -4.21
CA GLY A 76 -10.61 -2.46 -4.50
C GLY A 76 -10.90 -2.28 -5.99
N ILE A 77 -9.89 -2.42 -6.86
CA ILE A 77 -10.07 -2.37 -8.32
C ILE A 77 -11.03 -3.46 -8.78
N PHE A 78 -10.87 -4.69 -8.29
CA PHE A 78 -11.75 -5.80 -8.62
C PHE A 78 -13.20 -5.53 -8.23
N VAL A 79 -13.45 -5.12 -6.99
CA VAL A 79 -14.78 -4.77 -6.49
C VAL A 79 -15.38 -3.59 -7.27
N GLY A 80 -14.60 -2.54 -7.51
CA GLY A 80 -15.04 -1.36 -8.25
C GLY A 80 -15.40 -1.65 -9.71
N MET A 81 -14.62 -2.50 -10.38
CA MET A 81 -14.91 -2.94 -11.75
C MET A 81 -16.23 -3.72 -11.83
N ILE A 82 -16.45 -4.66 -10.92
CA ILE A 82 -17.69 -5.44 -10.87
C ILE A 82 -18.87 -4.51 -10.60
N SER A 83 -18.77 -3.65 -9.60
CA SER A 83 -19.78 -2.68 -9.20
C SER A 83 -20.16 -1.77 -10.38
N GLY A 84 -19.17 -1.12 -11.02
CA GLY A 84 -19.42 -0.23 -12.15
C GLY A 84 -19.97 -0.94 -13.39
N TYR A 85 -19.54 -2.17 -13.65
CA TYR A 85 -20.01 -2.92 -14.81
C TYR A 85 -21.41 -3.50 -14.63
N MET A 86 -21.70 -4.15 -13.51
CA MET A 86 -23.00 -4.80 -13.28
C MET A 86 -24.13 -3.80 -13.01
N SER A 87 -23.82 -2.68 -12.30
CA SER A 87 -24.84 -1.65 -11.94
C SER A 87 -25.99 -2.22 -11.09
N GLY A 88 -27.02 -1.42 -10.76
CA GLY A 88 -28.19 -1.85 -10.01
C GLY A 88 -27.90 -2.14 -8.53
N LEU A 89 -28.66 -3.05 -7.92
CA LEU A 89 -28.62 -3.31 -6.47
C LEU A 89 -27.25 -3.70 -5.95
N LEU A 90 -26.49 -4.48 -6.72
CA LEU A 90 -25.14 -4.90 -6.32
C LEU A 90 -24.20 -3.68 -6.22
N ASP A 91 -24.27 -2.78 -7.18
CA ASP A 91 -23.53 -1.52 -7.16
C ASP A 91 -23.92 -0.65 -5.98
N GLU A 92 -25.22 -0.48 -5.72
CA GLU A 92 -25.74 0.30 -4.60
C GLU A 92 -25.23 -0.23 -3.25
N VAL A 93 -25.32 -1.55 -3.02
CA VAL A 93 -24.85 -2.18 -1.77
C VAL A 93 -23.35 -2.04 -1.60
N LEU A 94 -22.56 -2.33 -2.64
CA LEU A 94 -21.09 -2.22 -2.55
C LEU A 94 -20.66 -0.77 -2.29
N MET A 95 -21.28 0.18 -2.95
CA MET A 95 -20.96 1.61 -2.74
C MET A 95 -21.46 2.11 -1.38
N ALA A 96 -22.61 1.65 -0.88
CA ALA A 96 -23.04 1.97 0.47
C ALA A 96 -22.04 1.48 1.54
N ILE A 97 -21.45 0.30 1.36
CA ILE A 97 -20.37 -0.19 2.22
C ILE A 97 -19.16 0.75 2.13
N CYS A 98 -18.74 1.09 0.91
CA CYS A 98 -17.61 2.03 0.71
C CYS A 98 -17.89 3.38 1.39
N ASP A 99 -19.12 3.91 1.26
CA ASP A 99 -19.51 5.20 1.83
C ASP A 99 -19.50 5.19 3.35
N LEU A 100 -19.97 4.09 3.95
CA LEU A 100 -19.93 3.90 5.40
C LEU A 100 -18.48 3.99 5.94
N PHE A 101 -17.55 3.28 5.30
CA PHE A 101 -16.16 3.32 5.74
C PHE A 101 -15.49 4.67 5.45
N LEU A 102 -15.75 5.27 4.29
CA LEU A 102 -15.17 6.56 3.91
C LEU A 102 -15.76 7.74 4.70
N ALA A 103 -16.85 7.54 5.45
CA ALA A 103 -17.37 8.54 6.39
C ALA A 103 -16.46 8.73 7.61
N PHE A 104 -15.58 7.79 7.90
CA PHE A 104 -14.63 7.87 9.00
C PHE A 104 -13.21 8.16 8.49
N PRO A 105 -12.40 8.88 9.26
CA PRO A 105 -10.97 9.02 8.95
C PRO A 105 -10.30 7.63 8.88
N GLN A 106 -9.67 7.32 7.75
CA GLN A 106 -9.04 6.02 7.49
C GLN A 106 -8.12 5.55 8.62
N MET A 107 -7.32 6.46 9.16
CA MET A 107 -6.36 6.13 10.23
C MET A 107 -7.08 5.66 11.51
N LEU A 108 -8.27 6.20 11.83
CA LEU A 108 -9.05 5.75 12.99
C LEU A 108 -9.56 4.32 12.80
N ILE A 109 -10.01 3.97 11.59
CA ILE A 109 -10.42 2.60 11.25
C ILE A 109 -9.23 1.65 11.38
N ALA A 110 -8.07 2.03 10.84
CA ALA A 110 -6.86 1.22 10.93
C ALA A 110 -6.42 0.98 12.37
N ILE A 111 -6.43 2.01 13.22
CA ILE A 111 -6.12 1.88 14.66
C ILE A 111 -7.11 0.96 15.37
N ALA A 112 -8.42 1.10 15.10
CA ALA A 112 -9.45 0.26 15.71
C ALA A 112 -9.26 -1.22 15.32
N ILE A 113 -9.04 -1.51 14.03
CA ILE A 113 -8.81 -2.87 13.55
C ILE A 113 -7.50 -3.45 14.12
N ALA A 114 -6.40 -2.69 14.09
CA ALA A 114 -5.12 -3.12 14.62
C ALA A 114 -5.21 -3.36 16.14
N GLY A 115 -5.95 -2.54 16.88
CA GLY A 115 -6.22 -2.73 18.30
C GLY A 115 -6.96 -4.04 18.62
N ILE A 116 -7.91 -4.44 17.77
CA ILE A 116 -8.63 -5.71 17.90
C ILE A 116 -7.74 -6.91 17.56
N LEU A 117 -6.92 -6.80 16.51
CA LEU A 117 -6.04 -7.86 16.05
C LEU A 117 -4.81 -8.06 16.96
N GLY A 118 -4.51 -7.07 17.81
CA GLY A 118 -3.27 -7.02 18.60
C GLY A 118 -2.14 -6.34 17.82
N GLY A 119 -1.08 -5.94 18.56
CA GLY A 119 0.07 -5.25 17.97
C GLY A 119 0.87 -6.12 17.00
N GLY A 120 1.71 -5.46 16.21
CA GLY A 120 2.67 -6.10 15.30
C GLY A 120 2.45 -5.76 13.83
N LEU A 121 3.55 -5.82 13.05
CA LEU A 121 3.60 -5.39 11.67
C LEU A 121 2.53 -6.06 10.78
N HIS A 122 2.32 -7.38 10.92
CA HIS A 122 1.32 -8.09 10.11
C HIS A 122 -0.09 -7.59 10.36
N ASN A 123 -0.45 -7.37 11.63
CA ASN A 123 -1.77 -6.88 12.01
C ASN A 123 -1.98 -5.43 11.55
N ALA A 124 -0.94 -4.59 11.63
CA ALA A 124 -0.95 -3.25 11.07
C ALA A 124 -1.15 -3.26 9.54
N MET A 125 -0.48 -4.17 8.83
CA MET A 125 -0.65 -4.33 7.38
C MET A 125 -2.07 -4.74 7.01
N ILE A 126 -2.65 -5.71 7.73
CA ILE A 126 -4.04 -6.15 7.53
C ILE A 126 -5.01 -5.00 7.79
N ALA A 127 -4.84 -4.29 8.91
CA ALA A 127 -5.68 -3.16 9.28
C ALA A 127 -5.67 -2.05 8.21
N LEU A 128 -4.49 -1.70 7.70
CA LEU A 128 -4.35 -0.71 6.63
C LEU A 128 -4.96 -1.21 5.32
N ALA A 129 -4.75 -2.46 4.94
CA ALA A 129 -5.34 -3.01 3.71
C ALA A 129 -6.88 -3.02 3.77
N ILE A 130 -7.47 -3.38 4.92
CA ILE A 130 -8.92 -3.37 5.13
C ILE A 130 -9.47 -1.94 5.12
N SER A 131 -8.72 -0.95 5.59
CA SER A 131 -9.19 0.44 5.65
C SER A 131 -8.98 1.26 4.37
N ASP A 132 -8.27 0.72 3.35
CA ASP A 132 -7.88 1.50 2.16
C ASP A 132 -8.51 1.04 0.84
N TRP A 133 -8.99 -0.19 0.73
CA TRP A 133 -9.51 -0.73 -0.54
C TRP A 133 -10.68 0.05 -1.11
N MET A 134 -11.48 0.72 -0.27
CA MET A 134 -12.68 1.46 -0.67
C MET A 134 -12.35 2.63 -1.61
N LEU A 135 -11.20 3.31 -1.37
CA LEU A 135 -10.72 4.37 -2.25
C LEU A 135 -10.55 3.86 -3.68
N PHE A 136 -9.88 2.72 -3.82
CA PHE A 136 -9.63 2.09 -5.12
C PHE A 136 -10.92 1.58 -5.76
N ALA A 137 -11.84 1.02 -4.95
CA ALA A 137 -13.14 0.54 -5.43
C ALA A 137 -13.97 1.68 -6.04
N ARG A 138 -14.05 2.82 -5.37
CA ARG A 138 -14.78 3.98 -5.87
C ARG A 138 -14.19 4.55 -7.15
N LEU A 139 -12.87 4.67 -7.23
CA LEU A 139 -12.18 5.16 -8.42
C LEU A 139 -12.31 4.20 -9.60
N ALA A 140 -12.12 2.90 -9.36
CA ALA A 140 -12.28 1.87 -10.39
C ALA A 140 -13.71 1.79 -10.90
N ARG A 141 -14.70 1.90 -10.00
CA ARG A 141 -16.13 1.99 -10.40
C ARG A 141 -16.38 3.17 -11.33
N SER A 142 -15.94 4.36 -10.94
CA SER A 142 -16.13 5.57 -11.76
C SER A 142 -15.48 5.43 -13.14
N ALA A 143 -14.26 4.92 -13.20
CA ALA A 143 -13.56 4.67 -14.44
C ALA A 143 -14.26 3.61 -15.29
N THR A 144 -14.74 2.51 -14.67
CA THR A 144 -15.47 1.44 -15.35
C THR A 144 -16.80 1.91 -15.93
N LEU A 145 -17.55 2.74 -15.20
CA LEU A 145 -18.81 3.31 -15.70
C LEU A 145 -18.57 4.16 -16.95
N LYS A 146 -17.50 4.95 -16.99
CA LYS A 146 -17.11 5.72 -18.15
C LYS A 146 -16.80 4.81 -19.36
N GLU A 147 -15.92 3.82 -19.16
CA GLU A 147 -15.53 2.91 -20.24
C GLU A 147 -16.71 2.05 -20.73
N LYS A 148 -17.62 1.65 -19.84
CA LYS A 148 -18.82 0.88 -20.19
C LYS A 148 -19.73 1.58 -21.17
N SER A 149 -19.75 2.93 -21.18
CA SER A 149 -20.54 3.74 -22.10
C SER A 149 -19.92 3.92 -23.50
N GLU A 150 -18.67 3.47 -23.69
CA GLU A 150 -17.95 3.63 -24.95
C GLU A 150 -18.43 2.65 -26.04
N LEU A 151 -18.37 3.09 -27.30
CA LEU A 151 -18.85 2.32 -28.45
C LEU A 151 -18.15 0.96 -28.61
N TYR A 152 -16.85 0.88 -28.26
CA TYR A 152 -16.12 -0.39 -28.40
C TYR A 152 -16.63 -1.47 -27.43
N VAL A 153 -17.14 -1.10 -26.24
CA VAL A 153 -17.75 -2.05 -25.29
C VAL A 153 -19.08 -2.57 -25.87
N THR A 154 -19.87 -1.68 -26.46
CA THR A 154 -21.12 -2.05 -27.15
C THR A 154 -20.83 -2.99 -28.32
N ALA A 155 -19.83 -2.68 -29.13
CA ALA A 155 -19.41 -3.54 -30.24
C ALA A 155 -18.95 -4.92 -29.77
N ALA A 156 -18.17 -4.99 -28.66
CA ALA A 156 -17.73 -6.24 -28.07
C ALA A 156 -18.91 -7.12 -27.60
N LYS A 157 -19.95 -6.51 -27.01
CA LYS A 157 -21.19 -7.20 -26.63
C LYS A 157 -21.92 -7.77 -27.86
N PHE A 158 -22.05 -6.99 -28.93
CA PHE A 158 -22.66 -7.48 -30.16
C PHE A 158 -21.84 -8.58 -30.86
N ALA A 159 -20.52 -8.58 -30.66
CA ALA A 159 -19.65 -9.66 -31.13
C ALA A 159 -19.76 -10.95 -30.28
N GLY A 160 -20.58 -10.96 -29.22
CA GLY A 160 -20.84 -12.14 -28.39
C GLY A 160 -19.80 -12.39 -27.30
N LEU A 161 -18.95 -11.41 -26.96
CA LEU A 161 -18.01 -11.56 -25.86
C LEU A 161 -18.75 -11.61 -24.50
N SER A 162 -18.26 -12.46 -23.60
CA SER A 162 -18.78 -12.55 -22.24
C SER A 162 -18.41 -11.29 -21.42
N ASP A 163 -19.20 -11.02 -20.38
CA ASP A 163 -18.97 -9.86 -19.49
C ASP A 163 -17.57 -9.88 -18.85
N ILE A 164 -17.08 -11.08 -18.50
CA ILE A 164 -15.73 -11.25 -17.93
C ILE A 164 -14.65 -10.91 -18.97
N GLU A 165 -14.84 -11.33 -20.23
CA GLU A 165 -13.89 -10.99 -21.29
C GLU A 165 -13.88 -9.50 -21.58
N ILE A 166 -15.04 -8.85 -21.57
CA ILE A 166 -15.14 -7.40 -21.73
C ILE A 166 -14.41 -6.68 -20.59
N LEU A 167 -14.64 -7.10 -19.33
CA LEU A 167 -13.96 -6.52 -18.17
C LEU A 167 -12.44 -6.66 -18.26
N LEU A 168 -11.95 -7.87 -18.53
CA LEU A 168 -10.50 -8.16 -18.46
C LEU A 168 -9.73 -7.70 -19.71
N ARG A 169 -10.32 -7.80 -20.90
CA ARG A 169 -9.64 -7.54 -22.18
C ARG A 169 -9.89 -6.13 -22.72
N HIS A 170 -10.97 -5.48 -22.31
CA HIS A 170 -11.34 -4.16 -22.83
C HIS A 170 -11.33 -3.09 -21.73
N ILE A 171 -12.03 -3.28 -20.62
CA ILE A 171 -12.15 -2.23 -19.59
C ILE A 171 -10.87 -2.10 -18.76
N LEU A 172 -10.38 -3.19 -18.17
CA LEU A 172 -9.19 -3.17 -17.31
C LEU A 172 -7.96 -2.54 -17.98
N PRO A 173 -7.61 -2.87 -19.26
CA PRO A 173 -6.48 -2.23 -19.92
C PRO A 173 -6.65 -0.72 -20.12
N ASN A 174 -7.87 -0.24 -20.28
CA ASN A 174 -8.14 1.20 -20.49
C ASN A 174 -8.09 1.99 -19.18
N ILE A 175 -8.58 1.43 -18.07
CA ILE A 175 -8.52 2.09 -16.75
C ILE A 175 -7.16 1.95 -16.06
N ARG A 176 -6.30 1.02 -16.50
CA ARG A 176 -5.03 0.68 -15.82
C ARG A 176 -4.13 1.88 -15.54
N ASN A 177 -4.05 2.82 -16.46
CA ASN A 177 -3.18 3.98 -16.30
C ASN A 177 -3.61 4.86 -15.12
N VAL A 178 -4.91 5.09 -14.97
CA VAL A 178 -5.49 5.81 -13.83
C VAL A 178 -5.23 5.05 -12.54
N MET A 179 -5.43 3.73 -12.56
CA MET A 179 -5.20 2.88 -11.38
C MET A 179 -3.74 2.86 -10.97
N ILE A 180 -2.78 2.75 -11.90
CA ILE A 180 -1.34 2.77 -11.59
C ILE A 180 -0.94 4.11 -10.97
N VAL A 181 -1.43 5.23 -11.49
CA VAL A 181 -1.16 6.56 -10.92
C VAL A 181 -1.71 6.64 -9.49
N THR A 182 -2.94 6.20 -9.27
CA THR A 182 -3.58 6.20 -7.95
C THR A 182 -2.81 5.31 -6.95
N LEU A 183 -2.43 4.08 -7.35
CA LEU A 183 -1.61 3.17 -6.52
C LEU A 183 -0.28 3.83 -6.14
N THR A 184 0.37 4.51 -7.09
CA THR A 184 1.65 5.19 -6.86
C THR A 184 1.53 6.36 -5.89
N LEU A 185 0.47 7.15 -5.99
CA LEU A 185 0.21 8.28 -5.07
C LEU A 185 -0.17 7.77 -3.68
N ASN A 186 -0.99 6.73 -3.62
CA ASN A 186 -1.42 6.13 -2.36
C ASN A 186 -0.25 5.46 -1.61
N PHE A 187 0.75 4.93 -2.32
CA PHE A 187 1.94 4.34 -1.69
C PHE A 187 2.60 5.27 -0.67
N ALA A 188 2.74 6.56 -0.97
CA ALA A 188 3.34 7.51 -0.04
C ALA A 188 2.47 7.70 1.22
N ASN A 189 1.15 7.79 1.06
CA ASN A 189 0.20 7.90 2.17
C ASN A 189 0.22 6.65 3.05
N MET A 190 0.27 5.46 2.44
CA MET A 190 0.36 4.19 3.16
C MET A 190 1.66 4.04 3.95
N LEU A 191 2.78 4.48 3.38
CA LEU A 191 4.06 4.49 4.09
C LEU A 191 4.00 5.35 5.34
N LEU A 192 3.40 6.54 5.25
CA LEU A 192 3.19 7.42 6.39
C LEU A 192 2.21 6.82 7.41
N SER A 193 1.14 6.20 6.96
CA SER A 193 0.16 5.53 7.83
C SER A 193 0.78 4.36 8.60
N LEU A 194 1.59 3.54 7.92
CA LEU A 194 2.31 2.43 8.54
C LEU A 194 3.32 2.94 9.60
N ALA A 195 4.06 4.01 9.28
CA ALA A 195 4.96 4.65 10.23
C ALA A 195 4.20 5.23 11.45
N GLY A 196 3.02 5.82 11.21
CA GLY A 196 2.14 6.33 12.26
C GLY A 196 1.64 5.25 13.21
N LEU A 197 1.18 4.09 12.69
CA LEU A 197 0.79 2.95 13.51
C LEU A 197 1.97 2.39 14.32
N SER A 198 3.14 2.26 13.69
CA SER A 198 4.36 1.82 14.39
C SER A 198 4.79 2.79 15.50
N PHE A 199 4.60 4.11 15.30
CA PHE A 199 4.87 5.12 16.33
C PHE A 199 3.92 5.00 17.53
N LEU A 200 2.67 4.56 17.31
CA LEU A 200 1.69 4.30 18.36
C LEU A 200 1.94 2.97 19.11
N GLY A 201 2.95 2.19 18.70
CA GLY A 201 3.29 0.90 19.32
C GLY A 201 2.44 -0.26 18.84
N ILE A 202 1.80 -0.12 17.70
CA ILE A 202 0.94 -1.13 17.06
C ILE A 202 1.76 -1.92 16.01
#